data_b5a91b3ccdc2e54fbacd6a6f42022e64
#
_entry.id   b5a91b3ccdc2e54fbacd6a6f42022e64
#
_cell.length_a   1.000
_cell.length_b   1.000
_cell.length_c   1.000
_cell.angle_alpha   90.00
_cell.angle_beta   90.00
_cell.angle_gamma   90.00
#
_symmetry.space_group_name_H-M   'P 1'
#
loop_
_entity.id
_entity.type
_entity.pdbx_description
1 polymer ?
#
loop_
_entity_poly.entity_id
_entity_poly.type
_entity_poly.pdbx_seq_one_letter_code
_entity_poly.pdbx_strand_id
1 'polypeptide(L)'
;MINRIILFLCIGLAFWGCDNKGIINGGYYKNDNMDRLNTYYLYDFVSIEKIKKHAMESAYTEGSTTAVYYFSYNSNIPSHSLDLVKNLSEANKLINDYSYNIKYAFIRDKSGEIKFVDCSESPNNKLCNP
;
A
#
# COMPACT_ATOMS: atom_id res chain seq x y z
N MET A 1 -18.36 -39.17 6.88
CA MET A 1 -17.08 -38.61 7.37
C MET A 1 -16.39 -37.71 6.35
N ILE A 2 -16.33 -38.09 5.10
CA ILE A 2 -15.65 -37.32 4.04
C ILE A 2 -16.32 -35.95 3.77
N ASN A 3 -17.66 -35.90 3.84
CA ASN A 3 -18.40 -34.64 3.59
C ASN A 3 -18.22 -33.56 4.67
N ARG A 4 -17.84 -33.92 5.89
CA ARG A 4 -17.58 -32.93 6.95
C ARG A 4 -16.21 -32.27 6.82
N ILE A 5 -15.22 -32.98 6.28
CA ILE A 5 -13.87 -32.44 6.06
C ILE A 5 -13.88 -31.46 4.91
N ILE A 6 -14.64 -31.72 3.85
CA ILE A 6 -14.79 -30.84 2.70
C ILE A 6 -15.48 -29.52 3.10
N LEU A 7 -16.47 -29.57 3.99
CA LEU A 7 -17.16 -28.38 4.48
C LEU A 7 -16.24 -27.46 5.30
N PHE A 8 -15.35 -28.04 6.11
CA PHE A 8 -14.36 -27.26 6.87
C PHE A 8 -13.31 -26.58 5.97
N LEU A 9 -12.91 -27.24 4.89
CA LEU A 9 -11.96 -26.64 3.92
C LEU A 9 -12.60 -25.45 3.19
N CYS A 10 -13.85 -25.54 2.81
CA CYS A 10 -14.57 -24.44 2.15
C CYS A 10 -14.76 -23.22 3.06
N ILE A 11 -14.98 -23.41 4.35
CA ILE A 11 -15.12 -22.32 5.32
C ILE A 11 -13.77 -21.62 5.54
N GLY A 12 -12.66 -22.37 5.57
CA GLY A 12 -11.32 -21.80 5.69
C GLY A 12 -10.94 -20.90 4.52
N LEU A 13 -11.30 -21.26 3.29
CA LEU A 13 -11.04 -20.47 2.08
C LEU A 13 -11.87 -19.18 2.01
N ALA A 14 -13.09 -19.17 2.57
CA ALA A 14 -13.96 -18.00 2.59
C ALA A 14 -13.42 -16.86 3.50
N PHE A 15 -12.67 -17.20 4.55
CA PHE A 15 -12.07 -16.22 5.46
C PHE A 15 -10.85 -15.52 4.86
N TRP A 16 -10.12 -16.14 3.94
CA TRP A 16 -8.90 -15.57 3.34
C TRP A 16 -9.20 -14.49 2.32
N GLY A 17 -10.38 -14.44 1.72
CA GLY A 17 -10.79 -13.43 0.73
C GLY A 17 -11.27 -12.11 1.31
N CYS A 18 -11.42 -11.98 2.65
CA CYS A 18 -12.00 -10.78 3.29
C CYS A 18 -10.97 -9.79 3.84
N ASP A 19 -9.66 -10.14 3.88
CA ASP A 19 -8.63 -9.35 4.56
C ASP A 19 -8.29 -8.02 3.86
N ASN A 20 -8.52 -7.89 2.55
CA ASN A 20 -8.20 -6.70 1.74
C ASN A 20 -9.44 -5.90 1.30
N LYS A 21 -10.59 -6.16 1.91
CA LYS A 21 -11.82 -5.44 1.60
C LYS A 21 -11.65 -3.94 1.92
N GLY A 22 -11.98 -3.10 0.95
CA GLY A 22 -11.85 -1.65 1.07
C GLY A 22 -10.50 -1.09 0.61
N ILE A 23 -9.54 -1.95 0.26
CA ILE A 23 -8.23 -1.55 -0.25
C ILE A 23 -8.13 -1.95 -1.73
N ILE A 24 -8.03 -0.97 -2.61
CA ILE A 24 -7.96 -1.18 -4.06
C ILE A 24 -6.55 -0.87 -4.54
N ASN A 25 -5.97 -1.75 -5.37
CA ASN A 25 -4.68 -1.51 -5.99
C ASN A 25 -4.75 -0.30 -6.95
N GLY A 26 -3.84 0.65 -6.78
CA GLY A 26 -3.75 1.87 -7.57
C GLY A 26 -2.57 1.91 -8.54
N GLY A 27 -1.79 0.85 -8.59
CA GLY A 27 -0.59 0.76 -9.41
C GLY A 27 0.69 0.70 -8.59
N TYR A 28 1.80 0.35 -9.24
CA TYR A 28 3.09 0.30 -8.59
C TYR A 28 4.23 0.60 -9.55
N TYR A 29 5.36 0.99 -8.98
CA TYR A 29 6.64 1.16 -9.65
C TYR A 29 7.70 0.28 -8.98
N LYS A 30 8.57 -0.32 -9.79
CA LYS A 30 9.74 -1.05 -9.33
C LYS A 30 10.91 -0.79 -10.28
N ASN A 31 12.08 -0.47 -9.74
CA ASN A 31 13.28 -0.29 -10.53
C ASN A 31 14.19 -1.53 -10.50
N ASP A 32 15.31 -1.48 -11.24
CA ASP A 32 16.27 -2.56 -11.32
C ASP A 32 16.98 -2.84 -9.99
N ASN A 33 17.04 -1.84 -9.09
CA ASN A 33 17.59 -1.98 -7.74
C ASN A 33 16.58 -2.56 -6.74
N MET A 34 15.42 -3.00 -7.20
CA MET A 34 14.33 -3.55 -6.38
C MET A 34 13.67 -2.55 -5.43
N ASP A 35 13.87 -1.24 -5.63
CA ASP A 35 13.08 -0.22 -4.96
C ASP A 35 11.65 -0.24 -5.48
N ARG A 36 10.69 -0.16 -4.59
CA ARG A 36 9.25 -0.27 -4.90
C ARG A 36 8.46 0.88 -4.32
N LEU A 37 7.53 1.40 -5.13
CA LEU A 37 6.46 2.30 -4.69
C LEU A 37 5.13 1.66 -5.06
N ASN A 38 4.27 1.45 -4.08
CA ASN A 38 2.93 0.91 -4.27
C ASN A 38 1.90 1.94 -3.87
N THR A 39 0.82 2.06 -4.63
CA THR A 39 -0.32 2.91 -4.29
C THR A 39 -1.59 2.11 -4.16
N TYR A 40 -2.39 2.45 -3.16
CA TYR A 40 -3.69 1.84 -2.88
C TYR A 40 -4.72 2.92 -2.59
N TYR A 41 -5.98 2.59 -2.82
CA TYR A 41 -7.12 3.46 -2.55
C TYR A 41 -8.01 2.85 -1.48
N LEU A 42 -8.45 3.68 -0.55
CA LEU A 42 -9.37 3.30 0.51
C LEU A 42 -10.77 3.77 0.14
N TYR A 43 -11.62 2.87 -0.37
CA TYR A 43 -12.98 3.24 -0.80
C TYR A 43 -14.02 3.08 0.31
N ASP A 44 -13.66 2.45 1.41
CA ASP A 44 -14.52 2.23 2.56
C ASP A 44 -13.73 2.44 3.85
N PHE A 45 -14.42 2.43 5.00
CA PHE A 45 -13.71 2.46 6.27
C PHE A 45 -12.87 1.21 6.45
N VAL A 46 -11.57 1.41 6.60
CA VAL A 46 -10.60 0.35 6.88
C VAL A 46 -9.86 0.72 8.15
N SER A 47 -9.81 -0.20 9.12
CA SER A 47 -9.12 0.04 10.37
C SER A 47 -7.61 0.26 10.15
N ILE A 48 -6.99 1.08 10.99
CA ILE A 48 -5.55 1.35 10.92
C ILE A 48 -4.71 0.07 11.08
N GLU A 49 -5.16 -0.86 11.92
CA GLU A 49 -4.50 -2.16 12.12
C GLU A 49 -4.49 -2.98 10.84
N LYS A 50 -5.59 -2.96 10.11
CA LYS A 50 -5.73 -3.65 8.82
C LYS A 50 -4.82 -3.05 7.74
N ILE A 51 -4.73 -1.73 7.72
CA ILE A 51 -3.83 -1.01 6.79
C ILE A 51 -2.37 -1.31 7.12
N LYS A 52 -1.99 -1.28 8.38
CA LYS A 52 -0.63 -1.64 8.82
C LYS A 52 -0.27 -3.07 8.43
N LYS A 53 -1.16 -4.02 8.67
CA LYS A 53 -0.97 -5.42 8.27
C LYS A 53 -0.80 -5.54 6.76
N HIS A 54 -1.65 -4.89 5.99
CA HIS A 54 -1.56 -4.88 4.52
C HIS A 54 -0.23 -4.31 4.04
N ALA A 55 0.22 -3.19 4.61
CA ALA A 55 1.51 -2.57 4.28
C ALA A 55 2.68 -3.50 4.61
N MET A 56 2.67 -4.16 5.76
CA MET A 56 3.70 -5.10 6.18
C MET A 56 3.82 -6.33 5.27
N GLU A 57 2.76 -6.71 4.60
CA GLU A 57 2.73 -7.83 3.64
C GLU A 57 3.27 -7.44 2.25
N SER A 58 3.60 -6.17 2.03
CA SER A 58 4.17 -5.70 0.76
C SER A 58 5.53 -6.33 0.49
N ALA A 59 5.78 -6.62 -0.78
CA ALA A 59 7.05 -7.20 -1.21
C ALA A 59 8.22 -6.29 -0.80
N TYR A 60 9.25 -6.89 -0.25
CA TYR A 60 10.46 -6.20 0.18
C TYR A 60 11.69 -6.99 -0.21
N THR A 61 12.72 -6.29 -0.64
CA THR A 61 14.04 -6.86 -0.93
C THR A 61 15.05 -6.23 0.01
N GLU A 62 15.81 -7.03 0.74
CA GLU A 62 16.86 -6.56 1.62
C GLU A 62 17.86 -5.67 0.85
N GLY A 63 18.22 -4.54 1.43
CA GLY A 63 19.09 -3.55 0.79
C GLY A 63 18.39 -2.59 -0.17
N SER A 64 17.07 -2.73 -0.35
CA SER A 64 16.24 -1.85 -1.18
C SER A 64 15.13 -1.23 -0.34
N THR A 65 14.41 -0.26 -0.90
CA THR A 65 13.32 0.44 -0.21
C THR A 65 11.97 0.03 -0.78
N THR A 66 10.99 -0.21 0.10
CA THR A 66 9.59 -0.34 -0.27
C THR A 66 8.79 0.77 0.40
N ALA A 67 8.12 1.59 -0.39
CA ALA A 67 7.18 2.60 0.06
C ALA A 67 5.75 2.26 -0.37
N VAL A 68 4.79 2.50 0.49
CA VAL A 68 3.37 2.24 0.24
C VAL A 68 2.56 3.46 0.64
N TYR A 69 1.72 3.94 -0.27
CA TYR A 69 0.88 5.11 -0.05
C TYR A 69 -0.58 4.73 -0.20
N TYR A 70 -1.39 5.14 0.77
CA TYR A 70 -2.83 4.91 0.80
C TYR A 70 -3.55 6.24 0.61
N PHE A 71 -4.33 6.33 -0.46
CA PHE A 71 -5.09 7.52 -0.83
C PHE A 71 -6.57 7.36 -0.46
N SER A 72 -7.23 8.46 -0.13
CA SER A 72 -8.68 8.48 0.00
C SER A 72 -9.34 8.32 -1.38
N TYR A 73 -10.33 7.44 -1.50
CA TYR A 73 -10.98 7.11 -2.78
C TYR A 73 -11.67 8.29 -3.46
N ASN A 74 -12.20 9.24 -2.69
CA ASN A 74 -12.94 10.39 -3.22
C ASN A 74 -12.04 11.50 -3.77
N SER A 75 -10.75 11.29 -3.87
CA SER A 75 -9.76 12.26 -4.30
C SER A 75 -9.42 12.10 -5.77
N ASN A 76 -8.95 13.18 -6.41
CA ASN A 76 -8.22 13.05 -7.66
C ASN A 76 -6.93 12.28 -7.39
N ILE A 77 -6.83 11.08 -7.90
CA ILE A 77 -5.78 10.14 -7.55
C ILE A 77 -5.10 9.63 -8.81
N PRO A 78 -3.80 9.28 -8.74
CA PRO A 78 -3.03 8.85 -9.90
C PRO A 78 -3.28 7.37 -10.24
N SER A 79 -4.53 7.01 -10.56
CA SER A 79 -4.90 5.61 -10.83
C SER A 79 -4.05 5.01 -11.95
N HIS A 80 -3.27 3.97 -11.61
CA HIS A 80 -2.38 3.23 -12.53
C HIS A 80 -1.32 4.07 -13.26
N SER A 81 -1.22 5.38 -12.98
CA SER A 81 -0.22 6.24 -13.62
C SER A 81 1.21 5.89 -13.21
N LEU A 82 1.41 5.27 -12.03
CA LEU A 82 2.72 4.77 -11.61
C LEU A 82 3.26 3.69 -12.55
N ASP A 83 2.41 2.90 -13.17
CA ASP A 83 2.83 1.83 -14.09
C ASP A 83 3.52 2.39 -15.36
N LEU A 84 3.34 3.68 -15.64
CA LEU A 84 3.85 4.37 -16.82
C LEU A 84 5.10 5.21 -16.55
N VAL A 85 5.51 5.41 -15.29
CA VAL A 85 6.70 6.21 -14.98
C VAL A 85 7.97 5.46 -15.33
N LYS A 86 9.02 6.21 -15.70
CA LYS A 86 10.27 5.66 -16.22
C LYS A 86 11.35 5.47 -15.17
N ASN A 87 11.28 6.22 -14.07
CA ASN A 87 12.31 6.21 -13.02
C ASN A 87 11.74 6.61 -11.67
N LEU A 88 12.54 6.43 -10.62
CA LEU A 88 12.14 6.72 -9.25
C LEU A 88 11.80 8.21 -9.02
N SER A 89 12.51 9.12 -9.67
CA SER A 89 12.25 10.56 -9.58
C SER A 89 10.86 10.93 -10.11
N GLU A 90 10.47 10.38 -11.26
CA GLU A 90 9.12 10.55 -11.81
C GLU A 90 8.05 9.93 -10.91
N ALA A 91 8.33 8.77 -10.34
CA ALA A 91 7.41 8.11 -9.42
C ALA A 91 7.17 8.96 -8.16
N ASN A 92 8.23 9.46 -7.54
CA ASN A 92 8.13 10.33 -6.38
C ASN A 92 7.40 11.65 -6.70
N LYS A 93 7.67 12.23 -7.86
CA LYS A 93 6.99 13.44 -8.31
C LYS A 93 5.48 13.21 -8.46
N LEU A 94 5.10 12.09 -9.07
CA LEU A 94 3.69 11.72 -9.22
C LEU A 94 3.00 11.59 -7.85
N ILE A 95 3.61 10.90 -6.91
CA ILE A 95 3.08 10.76 -5.56
C ILE A 95 2.97 12.13 -4.89
N ASN A 96 3.99 12.97 -5.03
CA ASN A 96 4.01 14.30 -4.41
C ASN A 96 2.95 15.23 -4.98
N ASP A 97 2.64 15.15 -6.26
CA ASP A 97 1.58 15.95 -6.90
C ASP A 97 0.19 15.67 -6.27
N TYR A 98 0.00 14.49 -5.66
CA TYR A 98 -1.25 14.11 -4.99
C TYR A 98 -1.08 13.95 -3.46
N SER A 99 -0.04 14.49 -2.89
CA SER A 99 0.34 14.26 -1.48
C SER A 99 -0.73 14.65 -0.48
N TYR A 100 -1.51 15.70 -0.73
CA TYR A 100 -2.59 16.14 0.15
C TYR A 100 -3.74 15.11 0.26
N ASN A 101 -3.80 14.13 -0.62
CA ASN A 101 -4.77 13.04 -0.60
C ASN A 101 -4.22 11.76 0.04
N ILE A 102 -2.95 11.74 0.41
CA ILE A 102 -2.34 10.61 1.12
C ILE A 102 -2.91 10.55 2.53
N LYS A 103 -3.55 9.44 2.86
CA LYS A 103 -4.09 9.20 4.19
C LYS A 103 -3.10 8.49 5.10
N TYR A 104 -2.37 7.53 4.57
CA TYR A 104 -1.32 6.81 5.30
C TYR A 104 -0.12 6.61 4.39
N ALA A 105 1.06 6.67 4.98
CA ALA A 105 2.33 6.37 4.31
C ALA A 105 3.10 5.33 5.12
N PHE A 106 3.65 4.35 4.42
CA PHE A 106 4.49 3.30 4.97
C PHE A 106 5.80 3.27 4.20
N ILE A 107 6.91 3.10 4.92
CA ILE A 107 8.20 2.85 4.31
C ILE A 107 8.97 1.79 5.08
N ARG A 108 9.58 0.88 4.35
CA ARG A 108 10.59 -0.02 4.84
C ARG A 108 11.88 0.28 4.09
N ASP A 109 12.87 0.82 4.80
CA ASP A 109 14.10 1.32 4.17
C ASP A 109 15.14 0.21 3.92
N LYS A 110 16.29 0.60 3.38
CA LYS A 110 17.40 -0.32 3.04
C LYS A 110 17.93 -1.09 4.24
N SER A 111 17.80 -0.55 5.44
CA SER A 111 18.22 -1.22 6.70
C SER A 111 17.13 -2.14 7.25
N GLY A 112 15.94 -2.14 6.67
CA GLY A 112 14.77 -2.87 7.15
C GLY A 112 13.97 -2.11 8.20
N GLU A 113 14.35 -0.87 8.55
CA GLU A 113 13.59 -0.03 9.46
C GLU A 113 12.24 0.33 8.84
N ILE A 114 11.20 0.20 9.67
CA ILE A 114 9.81 0.43 9.26
C ILE A 114 9.30 1.71 9.91
N LYS A 115 8.68 2.57 9.09
CA LYS A 115 7.94 3.75 9.54
C LYS A 115 6.53 3.72 8.95
N PHE A 116 5.56 4.03 9.78
CA PHE A 116 4.17 4.18 9.38
C PHE A 116 3.63 5.51 9.91
N VAL A 117 3.00 6.29 9.06
CA VAL A 117 2.51 7.63 9.40
C VAL A 117 1.05 7.76 9.01
N ASP A 118 0.23 8.24 9.94
CA ASP A 118 -1.10 8.77 9.64
C ASP A 118 -0.95 10.21 9.15
N CYS A 119 -1.12 10.44 7.86
CA CYS A 119 -0.92 11.74 7.22
C CYS A 119 -2.03 12.74 7.56
N SER A 120 -3.19 12.27 8.02
CA SER A 120 -4.26 13.14 8.51
C SER A 120 -3.88 13.81 9.84
N GLU A 121 -3.14 13.09 10.70
CA GLU A 121 -2.64 13.60 11.97
C GLU A 121 -1.32 14.34 11.85
N SER A 122 -0.48 13.95 10.87
CA SER A 122 0.87 14.49 10.66
C SER A 122 1.08 14.91 9.21
N PRO A 123 0.32 15.90 8.69
CA PRO A 123 0.35 16.24 7.26
C PRO A 123 1.69 16.82 6.78
N ASN A 124 2.51 17.34 7.69
CA ASN A 124 3.84 17.89 7.36
C ASN A 124 4.97 16.86 7.48
N ASN A 125 4.67 15.62 7.80
CA ASN A 125 5.68 14.57 7.83
C ASN A 125 6.23 14.34 6.42
N LYS A 126 7.55 14.15 6.33
CA LYS A 126 8.23 13.96 5.03
C LYS A 126 7.75 12.72 4.27
N LEU A 127 7.29 11.68 4.96
CA LEU A 127 6.73 10.50 4.32
C LEU A 127 5.40 10.80 3.62
N CYS A 128 4.69 11.83 4.07
CA CYS A 128 3.42 12.27 3.47
C CYS A 128 3.63 13.24 2.30
N ASN A 129 4.87 13.70 2.08
CA ASN A 129 5.25 14.63 1.00
C ASN A 129 6.59 14.17 0.40
N PRO A 130 6.61 13.00 -0.21
CA PRO A 130 7.85 12.40 -0.70
C PRO A 130 8.53 13.17 -1.84
#